data_63006caec959adfcebefa560074c5914
#
_entry.id   63006caec959adfcebefa560074c5914
#
_cell.length_a   1.000
_cell.length_b   1.000
_cell.length_c   1.000
_cell.angle_alpha   90.00
_cell.angle_beta   90.00
_cell.angle_gamma   90.00
#
_symmetry.space_group_name_H-M   'P 1'
#
loop_
_entity.id
_entity.type
_entity.pdbx_description
1 polymer ?
#
loop_
_entity_poly.entity_id
_entity_poly.type
_entity_poly.pdbx_seq_one_letter_code
_entity_poly.pdbx_strand_id
1 'polypeptide(L)'
;MDLSRREWLFGSLAAGSLTEIAAAREHARQTVANAAAPRFEFFDASMAADVEAIAAEILPSGDGPGAKETGVIYFIDRALHTFDAEQQNVYRAGIHDVRETRQKLFPDAASVAALTAEQRLALVRAIEHTDFFEVVRVHTLLGFLGNPSYGGNREKLGWNYIGFEDRMAWEPPFGYYDAEAK
;
A
#
# COMPACT_ATOMS: atom_id res chain seq x y z
N MET A 1 -24.32 -29.04 -44.15
CA MET A 1 -24.59 -29.08 -42.67
C MET A 1 -23.91 -27.86 -42.10
N ASP A 2 -24.64 -26.77 -42.00
CA ASP A 2 -24.08 -25.54 -41.39
C ASP A 2 -24.23 -25.63 -39.89
N LEU A 3 -23.11 -25.72 -39.19
CA LEU A 3 -23.06 -25.63 -37.74
C LEU A 3 -23.39 -24.20 -37.31
N SER A 4 -24.31 -24.05 -36.38
CA SER A 4 -24.69 -22.75 -35.88
C SER A 4 -23.51 -22.14 -35.06
N ARG A 5 -23.42 -20.79 -35.04
CA ARG A 5 -22.39 -20.08 -34.25
C ARG A 5 -22.36 -20.51 -32.75
N ARG A 6 -23.50 -20.97 -32.26
CA ARG A 6 -23.64 -21.48 -30.88
C ARG A 6 -22.97 -22.84 -30.72
N GLU A 7 -23.10 -23.74 -31.68
CA GLU A 7 -22.47 -25.06 -31.64
C GLU A 7 -20.95 -24.96 -31.83
N TRP A 8 -20.47 -23.95 -32.56
CA TRP A 8 -19.04 -23.67 -32.70
C TRP A 8 -18.42 -23.18 -31.38
N LEU A 9 -19.12 -22.32 -30.60
CA LEU A 9 -18.71 -21.82 -29.31
C LEU A 9 -18.68 -22.93 -28.22
N PHE A 10 -19.62 -23.86 -28.26
CA PHE A 10 -19.62 -24.98 -27.31
C PHE A 10 -18.61 -26.07 -27.66
N GLY A 11 -18.28 -26.25 -28.93
CA GLY A 11 -17.27 -27.21 -29.37
C GLY A 11 -15.82 -26.79 -29.01
N SER A 12 -15.53 -25.49 -28.93
CA SER A 12 -14.21 -24.97 -28.56
C SER A 12 -13.96 -24.95 -27.04
N LEU A 13 -15.01 -25.03 -26.23
CA LEU A 13 -14.91 -25.09 -24.74
C LEU A 13 -14.65 -26.51 -24.19
N ALA A 14 -14.84 -27.54 -25.02
CA ALA A 14 -14.71 -28.93 -24.57
C ALA A 14 -13.31 -29.54 -24.80
N ALA A 15 -12.36 -28.80 -25.36
CA ALA A 15 -11.03 -29.33 -25.72
C ALA A 15 -9.92 -29.01 -24.71
N GLY A 16 -10.17 -28.18 -23.69
CA GLY A 16 -9.23 -27.99 -22.59
C GLY A 16 -9.51 -28.98 -21.47
N SER A 17 -8.63 -29.95 -21.24
CA SER A 17 -8.79 -30.86 -20.11
C SER A 17 -8.78 -30.07 -18.79
N LEU A 18 -9.57 -30.50 -17.82
CA LEU A 18 -9.59 -29.89 -16.46
C LEU A 18 -8.16 -29.82 -15.86
N THR A 19 -7.26 -30.67 -16.29
CA THR A 19 -5.84 -30.68 -15.95
C THR A 19 -5.08 -29.48 -16.53
N GLU A 20 -5.39 -29.02 -17.73
CA GLU A 20 -4.72 -27.84 -18.34
C GLU A 20 -5.20 -26.54 -17.67
N ILE A 21 -6.47 -26.47 -17.30
CA ILE A 21 -7.02 -25.33 -16.55
C ILE A 21 -6.42 -25.29 -15.13
N ALA A 22 -6.26 -26.45 -14.50
CA ALA A 22 -5.60 -26.56 -13.20
C ALA A 22 -4.11 -26.19 -13.27
N ALA A 23 -3.41 -26.63 -14.31
CA ALA A 23 -2.01 -26.29 -14.55
C ALA A 23 -1.82 -24.79 -14.86
N ALA A 24 -2.71 -24.19 -15.66
CA ALA A 24 -2.67 -22.77 -15.93
C ALA A 24 -2.95 -21.92 -14.68
N ARG A 25 -3.86 -22.35 -13.81
CA ARG A 25 -4.13 -21.72 -12.50
C ARG A 25 -2.94 -21.84 -11.55
N GLU A 26 -2.30 -23.02 -11.52
CA GLU A 26 -1.13 -23.24 -10.69
C GLU A 26 0.06 -22.43 -11.20
N HIS A 27 0.27 -22.37 -12.51
CA HIS A 27 1.31 -21.53 -13.11
C HIS A 27 1.04 -20.03 -12.83
N ALA A 28 -0.20 -19.57 -12.92
CA ALA A 28 -0.57 -18.21 -12.56
C ALA A 28 -0.32 -17.91 -11.07
N ARG A 29 -0.65 -18.86 -10.18
CA ARG A 29 -0.36 -18.74 -8.73
C ARG A 29 1.14 -18.73 -8.45
N GLN A 30 1.92 -19.58 -9.09
CA GLN A 30 3.38 -19.61 -8.95
C GLN A 30 4.04 -18.37 -9.52
N THR A 31 3.52 -17.80 -10.62
CA THR A 31 4.01 -16.55 -11.20
C THR A 31 3.73 -15.36 -10.26
N VAL A 32 2.57 -15.35 -9.59
CA VAL A 32 2.25 -14.35 -8.57
C VAL A 32 3.06 -14.55 -7.29
N ALA A 33 3.29 -15.81 -6.88
CA ALA A 33 4.11 -16.13 -5.70
C ALA A 33 5.61 -15.89 -5.94
N ASN A 34 6.08 -16.04 -7.19
CA ASN A 34 7.46 -15.78 -7.61
C ASN A 34 7.67 -14.34 -8.14
N ALA A 35 6.64 -13.50 -8.11
CA ALA A 35 6.84 -12.07 -8.30
C ALA A 35 7.80 -11.61 -7.20
N ALA A 36 9.05 -11.37 -7.56
CA ALA A 36 10.05 -10.82 -6.66
C ALA A 36 9.40 -9.63 -5.94
N ALA A 37 9.61 -9.53 -4.64
CA ALA A 37 9.10 -8.39 -3.86
C ALA A 37 9.34 -7.10 -4.67
N PRO A 38 8.34 -6.24 -4.83
CA PRO A 38 8.49 -5.05 -5.66
C PRO A 38 9.76 -4.32 -5.23
N ARG A 39 10.66 -4.07 -6.20
CA ARG A 39 11.90 -3.35 -5.92
C ARG A 39 11.55 -1.90 -5.68
N PHE A 40 12.15 -1.33 -4.66
CA PHE A 40 12.09 0.12 -4.47
C PHE A 40 12.86 0.84 -5.59
N GLU A 41 12.29 1.95 -6.05
CA GLU A 41 12.86 2.76 -7.14
C GLU A 41 13.56 4.02 -6.59
N PHE A 42 13.08 4.55 -5.47
CA PHE A 42 13.66 5.69 -4.76
C PHE A 42 14.40 5.27 -3.48
N PHE A 43 13.79 4.40 -2.66
CA PHE A 43 14.35 3.98 -1.39
C PHE A 43 15.44 2.93 -1.53
N ASP A 44 16.49 3.03 -0.71
CA ASP A 44 17.25 1.85 -0.33
C ASP A 44 16.51 1.05 0.75
N ALA A 45 16.95 -0.19 1.00
CA ALA A 45 16.28 -1.07 1.96
C ALA A 45 16.25 -0.52 3.39
N SER A 46 17.31 0.19 3.81
CA SER A 46 17.40 0.78 5.14
C SER A 46 16.45 1.96 5.29
N MET A 47 16.40 2.83 4.30
CA MET A 47 15.50 3.98 4.28
C MET A 47 14.04 3.53 4.23
N ALA A 48 13.72 2.52 3.41
CA ALA A 48 12.40 1.94 3.33
C ALA A 48 11.93 1.37 4.68
N ALA A 49 12.80 0.63 5.39
CA ALA A 49 12.47 0.06 6.69
C ALA A 49 12.22 1.14 7.75
N ASP A 50 13.01 2.23 7.76
CA ASP A 50 12.82 3.34 8.69
C ASP A 50 11.51 4.09 8.41
N VAL A 51 11.19 4.38 7.13
CA VAL A 51 9.93 5.04 6.73
C VAL A 51 8.73 4.15 7.01
N GLU A 52 8.80 2.85 6.71
CA GLU A 52 7.73 1.90 7.03
C GLU A 52 7.45 1.85 8.53
N ALA A 53 8.49 1.88 9.37
CA ALA A 53 8.33 1.90 10.82
C ALA A 53 7.62 3.18 11.31
N ILE A 54 7.92 4.33 10.72
CA ILE A 54 7.24 5.60 11.03
C ILE A 54 5.78 5.55 10.54
N ALA A 55 5.53 5.10 9.31
CA ALA A 55 4.19 4.96 8.76
C ALA A 55 3.32 4.01 9.60
N ALA A 56 3.91 2.96 10.16
CA ALA A 56 3.21 2.03 11.05
C ALA A 56 2.85 2.63 12.43
N GLU A 57 3.55 3.67 12.89
CA GLU A 57 3.14 4.43 14.08
C GLU A 57 2.03 5.45 13.75
N ILE A 58 2.01 5.99 12.52
CA ILE A 58 0.96 6.91 12.06
C ILE A 58 -0.37 6.15 11.86
N LEU A 59 -0.29 4.96 11.27
CA LEU A 59 -1.44 4.11 11.01
C LEU A 59 -1.13 2.68 11.46
N PRO A 60 -1.27 2.41 12.77
CA PRO A 60 -0.92 1.12 13.34
C PRO A 60 -1.94 0.04 12.96
N SER A 61 -1.47 -1.21 12.92
CA SER A 61 -2.32 -2.39 12.86
C SER A 61 -2.97 -2.62 14.23
N GLY A 62 -4.24 -3.02 14.22
CA GLY A 62 -5.01 -3.28 15.44
C GLY A 62 -6.29 -4.04 15.10
N ASP A 63 -7.46 -3.43 15.34
CA ASP A 63 -8.75 -3.99 14.94
C ASP A 63 -8.95 -4.02 13.40
N GLY A 64 -8.04 -3.39 12.66
CA GLY A 64 -8.00 -3.35 11.21
C GLY A 64 -6.57 -3.33 10.66
N PRO A 65 -6.42 -3.32 9.33
CA PRO A 65 -5.13 -3.24 8.68
C PRO A 65 -4.48 -1.88 8.93
N GLY A 66 -3.17 -1.86 9.13
CA GLY A 66 -2.37 -0.64 9.22
C GLY A 66 -1.59 -0.33 7.93
N ALA A 67 -0.64 0.60 8.03
CA ALA A 67 0.21 1.02 6.93
C ALA A 67 1.05 -0.15 6.35
N LYS A 68 1.45 -1.09 7.19
CA LYS A 68 2.28 -2.22 6.78
C LYS A 68 1.49 -3.23 5.94
N GLU A 69 0.32 -3.65 6.39
CA GLU A 69 -0.52 -4.63 5.69
C GLU A 69 -1.01 -4.08 4.35
N THR A 70 -1.34 -2.81 4.31
CA THR A 70 -1.77 -2.12 3.08
C THR A 70 -0.63 -1.78 2.13
N GLY A 71 0.64 -1.98 2.55
CA GLY A 71 1.80 -1.76 1.71
C GLY A 71 2.04 -0.28 1.37
N VAL A 72 1.74 0.62 2.29
CA VAL A 72 1.92 2.08 2.14
C VAL A 72 3.32 2.45 1.65
N ILE A 73 4.36 1.75 2.10
CA ILE A 73 5.74 2.03 1.71
C ILE A 73 5.96 1.98 0.18
N TYR A 74 5.25 1.10 -0.53
CA TYR A 74 5.35 1.01 -1.99
C TYR A 74 4.63 2.16 -2.71
N PHE A 75 3.56 2.69 -2.12
CA PHE A 75 2.94 3.91 -2.59
C PHE A 75 3.90 5.09 -2.45
N ILE A 76 4.52 5.24 -1.26
CA ILE A 76 5.44 6.34 -0.99
C ILE A 76 6.64 6.29 -1.94
N ASP A 77 7.25 5.12 -2.10
CA ASP A 77 8.37 4.92 -3.01
C ASP A 77 8.02 5.34 -4.45
N ARG A 78 6.88 4.88 -4.93
CA ARG A 78 6.40 5.19 -6.27
C ARG A 78 6.05 6.66 -6.44
N ALA A 79 5.39 7.28 -5.45
CA ALA A 79 5.08 8.71 -5.47
C ALA A 79 6.36 9.55 -5.60
N LEU A 80 7.36 9.25 -4.78
CA LEU A 80 8.65 9.92 -4.80
C LEU A 80 9.43 9.69 -6.08
N HIS A 81 9.27 8.53 -6.72
CA HIS A 81 9.92 8.27 -8.00
C HIS A 81 9.21 8.95 -9.18
N THR A 82 7.91 9.25 -9.07
CA THR A 82 7.08 9.71 -10.20
C THR A 82 6.46 11.09 -9.96
N PHE A 83 5.24 11.13 -9.45
CA PHE A 83 4.40 12.33 -9.45
C PHE A 83 4.65 13.31 -8.30
N ASP A 84 5.41 12.91 -7.27
CA ASP A 84 5.77 13.74 -6.11
C ASP A 84 7.29 13.76 -5.86
N ALA A 85 8.05 13.75 -6.96
CA ALA A 85 9.52 13.73 -6.92
C ALA A 85 10.12 14.97 -6.23
N GLU A 86 9.40 16.07 -6.15
CA GLU A 86 9.80 17.28 -5.43
C GLU A 86 10.00 17.05 -3.92
N GLN A 87 9.33 16.06 -3.34
CA GLN A 87 9.48 15.69 -1.92
C GLN A 87 10.72 14.82 -1.64
N GLN A 88 11.46 14.38 -2.64
CA GLN A 88 12.65 13.54 -2.44
C GLN A 88 13.66 14.17 -1.48
N ASN A 89 13.89 15.48 -1.58
CA ASN A 89 14.85 16.17 -0.71
C ASN A 89 14.33 16.23 0.75
N VAL A 90 13.02 16.41 0.95
CA VAL A 90 12.40 16.39 2.28
C VAL A 90 12.60 15.01 2.90
N TYR A 91 12.41 13.93 2.13
CA TYR A 91 12.63 12.58 2.63
C TYR A 91 14.10 12.30 2.95
N ARG A 92 15.04 12.69 2.10
CA ARG A 92 16.48 12.47 2.35
C ARG A 92 16.96 13.21 3.60
N ALA A 93 16.62 14.49 3.72
CA ALA A 93 16.98 15.31 4.88
C ALA A 93 16.27 14.80 6.13
N GLY A 94 14.96 14.57 6.04
CA GLY A 94 14.16 14.13 7.20
C GLY A 94 14.60 12.79 7.76
N ILE A 95 14.91 11.80 6.92
CA ILE A 95 15.44 10.50 7.41
C ILE A 95 16.81 10.66 8.04
N HIS A 96 17.66 11.55 7.54
CA HIS A 96 18.92 11.87 8.19
C HIS A 96 18.67 12.39 9.62
N ASP A 97 17.80 13.39 9.77
CA ASP A 97 17.48 14.01 11.06
C ASP A 97 16.79 13.04 12.04
N VAL A 98 15.92 12.16 11.50
CA VAL A 98 15.30 11.07 12.27
C VAL A 98 16.35 10.11 12.82
N ARG A 99 17.32 9.72 12.01
CA ARG A 99 18.42 8.83 12.43
C ARG A 99 19.30 9.48 13.49
N GLU A 100 19.59 10.77 13.37
CA GLU A 100 20.29 11.52 14.41
C GLU A 100 19.47 11.60 15.70
N THR A 101 18.18 11.90 15.60
CA THR A 101 17.27 11.96 16.76
C THR A 101 17.19 10.60 17.45
N ARG A 102 17.04 9.51 16.66
CA ARG A 102 17.10 8.14 17.20
C ARG A 102 18.42 7.87 17.91
N GLN A 103 19.56 8.27 17.32
CA GLN A 103 20.89 8.07 17.95
C GLN A 103 21.03 8.81 19.28
N LYS A 104 20.44 10.01 19.38
CA LYS A 104 20.46 10.80 20.64
C LYS A 104 19.56 10.18 21.70
N LEU A 105 18.35 9.71 21.31
CA LEU A 105 17.38 9.16 22.26
C LEU A 105 17.66 7.70 22.63
N PHE A 106 18.11 6.90 21.67
CA PHE A 106 18.25 5.44 21.78
C PHE A 106 19.56 4.98 21.13
N PRO A 107 20.72 5.28 21.71
CA PRO A 107 22.03 5.01 21.10
C PRO A 107 22.29 3.51 20.83
N ASP A 108 21.69 2.64 21.62
CA ASP A 108 21.86 1.18 21.50
C ASP A 108 21.00 0.55 20.37
N ALA A 109 20.04 1.28 19.83
CA ALA A 109 19.21 0.79 18.75
C ALA A 109 19.93 0.94 17.40
N ALA A 110 19.98 -0.14 16.60
CA ALA A 110 20.68 -0.14 15.32
C ALA A 110 19.99 0.70 14.23
N SER A 111 18.65 0.80 14.26
CA SER A 111 17.83 1.52 13.28
C SER A 111 16.49 1.95 13.89
N VAL A 112 15.70 2.76 13.16
CA VAL A 112 14.34 3.10 13.59
C VAL A 112 13.45 1.86 13.61
N ALA A 113 13.61 0.98 12.63
CA ALA A 113 12.86 -0.28 12.56
C ALA A 113 13.18 -1.24 13.73
N ALA A 114 14.35 -1.11 14.37
CA ALA A 114 14.76 -1.94 15.50
C ALA A 114 14.27 -1.42 16.87
N LEU A 115 13.62 -0.25 16.91
CA LEU A 115 13.07 0.32 18.14
C LEU A 115 11.86 -0.50 18.65
N THR A 116 11.67 -0.54 19.95
CA THR A 116 10.41 -1.04 20.54
C THR A 116 9.24 -0.10 20.20
N ALA A 117 8.01 -0.53 20.41
CA ALA A 117 6.83 0.30 20.15
C ALA A 117 6.88 1.61 20.97
N GLU A 118 7.24 1.53 22.26
CA GLU A 118 7.34 2.71 23.13
C GLU A 118 8.43 3.67 22.65
N GLN A 119 9.59 3.12 22.23
CA GLN A 119 10.69 3.91 21.70
C GLN A 119 10.33 4.58 20.37
N ARG A 120 9.64 3.87 19.46
CA ARG A 120 9.16 4.45 18.19
C ARG A 120 8.17 5.58 18.45
N LEU A 121 7.20 5.37 19.35
CA LEU A 121 6.26 6.41 19.73
C LEU A 121 6.97 7.66 20.28
N ALA A 122 7.98 7.47 21.12
CA ALA A 122 8.77 8.58 21.64
C ALA A 122 9.57 9.30 20.54
N LEU A 123 10.13 8.56 19.59
CA LEU A 123 10.80 9.12 18.42
C LEU A 123 9.81 9.93 17.55
N VAL A 124 8.64 9.36 17.24
CA VAL A 124 7.61 10.02 16.44
C VAL A 124 7.17 11.32 17.08
N ARG A 125 6.94 11.36 18.39
CA ARG A 125 6.64 12.59 19.14
C ARG A 125 7.74 13.65 19.05
N ALA A 126 9.00 13.23 18.96
CA ALA A 126 10.12 14.16 18.82
C ALA A 126 10.20 14.80 17.42
N ILE A 127 9.61 14.18 16.41
CA ILE A 127 9.64 14.64 15.00
C ILE A 127 8.29 15.12 14.47
N GLU A 128 7.20 15.00 15.22
CA GLU A 128 5.81 15.25 14.76
C GLU A 128 5.55 16.68 14.24
N HIS A 129 6.43 17.64 14.55
CA HIS A 129 6.32 19.02 14.10
C HIS A 129 7.25 19.37 12.94
N THR A 130 7.88 18.37 12.31
CA THR A 130 8.76 18.57 11.16
C THR A 130 8.00 18.47 9.84
N ASP A 131 8.47 19.19 8.80
CA ASP A 131 7.94 19.08 7.45
C ASP A 131 8.00 17.63 6.93
N PHE A 132 9.06 16.91 7.27
CA PHE A 132 9.21 15.50 6.92
C PHE A 132 8.06 14.66 7.47
N PHE A 133 7.74 14.80 8.77
CA PHE A 133 6.66 14.01 9.37
C PHE A 133 5.31 14.34 8.73
N GLU A 134 5.04 15.61 8.45
CA GLU A 134 3.79 16.01 7.78
C GLU A 134 3.65 15.36 6.42
N VAL A 135 4.70 15.37 5.60
CA VAL A 135 4.69 14.72 4.28
C VAL A 135 4.52 13.20 4.41
N VAL A 136 5.25 12.54 5.33
CA VAL A 136 5.08 11.10 5.57
C VAL A 136 3.67 10.79 6.02
N ARG A 137 3.07 11.61 6.88
CA ARG A 137 1.69 11.44 7.36
C ARG A 137 0.68 11.51 6.20
N VAL A 138 0.81 12.52 5.35
CA VAL A 138 -0.06 12.66 4.16
C VAL A 138 0.11 11.46 3.23
N HIS A 139 1.35 11.09 2.92
CA HIS A 139 1.63 9.94 2.06
C HIS A 139 1.14 8.62 2.66
N THR A 140 1.19 8.46 3.98
CA THR A 140 0.65 7.27 4.67
C THR A 140 -0.85 7.16 4.46
N LEU A 141 -1.60 8.24 4.63
CA LEU A 141 -3.04 8.26 4.42
C LEU A 141 -3.40 8.05 2.94
N LEU A 142 -2.69 8.69 2.02
CA LEU A 142 -2.88 8.50 0.58
C LEU A 142 -2.57 7.06 0.15
N GLY A 143 -1.50 6.46 0.67
CA GLY A 143 -1.13 5.08 0.38
C GLY A 143 -2.13 4.07 0.95
N PHE A 144 -2.77 4.39 2.07
CA PHE A 144 -3.79 3.55 2.68
C PHE A 144 -5.14 3.62 1.95
N LEU A 145 -5.54 4.82 1.49
CA LEU A 145 -6.86 5.07 0.90
C LEU A 145 -6.84 5.20 -0.63
N GLY A 146 -5.68 5.33 -1.22
CA GLY A 146 -5.54 5.53 -2.66
C GLY A 146 -5.92 4.30 -3.48
N ASN A 147 -5.99 4.49 -4.80
CA ASN A 147 -6.22 3.38 -5.71
C ASN A 147 -5.03 2.40 -5.63
N PRO A 148 -5.27 1.08 -5.49
CA PRO A 148 -4.22 0.05 -5.42
C PRO A 148 -3.21 0.09 -6.57
N SER A 149 -3.59 0.62 -7.73
CA SER A 149 -2.69 0.78 -8.88
C SER A 149 -1.48 1.68 -8.60
N TYR A 150 -1.56 2.53 -7.57
CA TYR A 150 -0.44 3.37 -7.13
C TYR A 150 0.53 2.68 -6.16
N GLY A 151 0.31 1.41 -5.81
CA GLY A 151 1.24 0.59 -5.03
C GLY A 151 0.84 0.36 -3.58
N GLY A 152 0.03 1.23 -2.98
CA GLY A 152 -0.56 1.07 -1.65
C GLY A 152 -1.92 0.37 -1.68
N ASN A 153 -2.65 0.45 -0.56
CA ASN A 153 -4.01 -0.10 -0.41
C ASN A 153 -4.13 -1.53 -0.97
N ARG A 154 -3.17 -2.36 -0.63
CA ARG A 154 -3.01 -3.71 -1.14
C ARG A 154 -4.29 -4.51 -0.92
N GLU A 155 -4.77 -5.23 -1.94
CA GLU A 155 -6.01 -6.01 -1.88
C GLU A 155 -7.24 -5.18 -1.47
N LYS A 156 -7.18 -3.85 -1.64
CA LYS A 156 -8.22 -2.90 -1.21
C LYS A 156 -8.50 -2.96 0.29
N LEU A 157 -7.51 -3.36 1.11
CA LEU A 157 -7.68 -3.52 2.56
C LEU A 157 -8.12 -2.22 3.24
N GLY A 158 -7.55 -1.07 2.85
CA GLY A 158 -7.96 0.22 3.38
C GLY A 158 -9.41 0.57 3.01
N TRP A 159 -9.79 0.35 1.75
CA TRP A 159 -11.17 0.58 1.29
C TRP A 159 -12.16 -0.33 1.99
N ASN A 160 -11.84 -1.62 2.12
CA ASN A 160 -12.69 -2.58 2.81
C ASN A 160 -12.88 -2.21 4.28
N TYR A 161 -11.82 -1.71 4.93
CA TYR A 161 -11.85 -1.32 6.33
C TYR A 161 -12.79 -0.11 6.59
N ILE A 162 -12.78 0.88 5.68
CA ILE A 162 -13.67 2.05 5.79
C ILE A 162 -15.05 1.83 5.16
N GLY A 163 -15.34 0.64 4.62
CA GLY A 163 -16.60 0.35 3.95
C GLY A 163 -16.76 1.02 2.58
N PHE A 164 -15.65 1.42 1.94
CA PHE A 164 -15.70 2.00 0.59
C PHE A 164 -15.91 0.90 -0.45
N GLU A 165 -16.93 1.08 -1.29
CA GLU A 165 -17.22 0.22 -2.42
C GLU A 165 -16.66 0.83 -3.71
N ASP A 166 -15.75 0.12 -4.37
CA ASP A 166 -15.19 0.48 -5.65
C ASP A 166 -16.18 0.15 -6.78
N ARG A 167 -17.01 1.13 -7.13
CA ARG A 167 -18.04 1.01 -8.15
C ARG A 167 -17.75 1.92 -9.35
N MET A 168 -18.11 1.45 -10.55
CA MET A 168 -17.98 2.22 -11.78
C MET A 168 -18.96 3.41 -11.84
N ALA A 169 -20.12 3.27 -11.20
CA ALA A 169 -21.15 4.31 -11.10
C ALA A 169 -21.93 4.16 -9.79
N TRP A 170 -22.40 5.29 -9.29
CA TRP A 170 -23.23 5.36 -8.11
C TRP A 170 -24.62 5.81 -8.51
N GLU A 171 -25.63 5.22 -7.90
CA GLU A 171 -27.02 5.62 -8.05
C GLU A 171 -27.50 6.36 -6.79
N PRO A 172 -28.44 7.30 -6.94
CA PRO A 172 -29.04 7.97 -5.78
C PRO A 172 -29.66 6.96 -4.79
N PRO A 173 -29.65 7.29 -3.48
CA PRO A 173 -29.20 8.55 -2.86
C PRO A 173 -27.67 8.59 -2.71
N PHE A 174 -27.04 9.75 -3.10
CA PHE A 174 -25.59 9.91 -3.07
C PHE A 174 -25.02 10.27 -1.70
N GLY A 175 -25.86 10.48 -0.70
CA GLY A 175 -25.45 10.78 0.65
C GLY A 175 -26.62 11.23 1.53
N TYR A 176 -26.30 11.75 2.71
CA TYR A 176 -27.28 12.13 3.72
C TYR A 176 -28.36 13.10 3.17
N TYR A 177 -27.93 14.12 2.45
CA TYR A 177 -28.86 15.14 1.93
C TYR A 177 -29.76 14.62 0.82
N ASP A 178 -29.28 13.66 0.01
CA ASP A 178 -30.08 13.07 -1.06
C ASP A 178 -31.05 12.01 -0.50
N ALA A 179 -30.69 11.35 0.60
CA ALA A 179 -31.57 10.36 1.24
C ALA A 179 -32.84 10.98 1.83
N GLU A 180 -32.82 12.28 2.16
CA GLU A 180 -33.96 13.02 2.68
C GLU A 180 -34.78 13.74 1.58
N ALA A 181 -34.25 13.84 0.35
CA ALA A 181 -34.96 14.39 -0.79
C ALA A 181 -36.03 13.39 -1.29
N LYS A 182 -37.27 13.62 -0.89
CA LYS A 182 -38.46 12.87 -1.39
C LYS A 182 -39.18 13.67 -2.45
#